data_5adbaed95dc1f34313074601cb02a42f
#
_entry.id   5adbaed95dc1f34313074601cb02a42f
#
_cell.length_a   1.000
_cell.length_b   1.000
_cell.length_c   1.000
_cell.angle_alpha   90.00
_cell.angle_beta   90.00
_cell.angle_gamma   90.00
#
_symmetry.space_group_name_H-M   'P 1'
#
loop_
_entity.id
_entity.type
_entity.pdbx_description
1 polymer ?
#
loop_
_entity_poly.entity_id
_entity_poly.type
_entity_poly.pdbx_seq_one_letter_code
_entity_poly.pdbx_strand_id
1 'polypeptide(L)'
;MGEIIEFACNGGTAEGYLAVPSGGAESGPGIVVLQEWWGLVDQIKRTCDRFAEVGFTAFAPDLYHGTTVPLTEPDEAGKEMMALKMDSAARDLSGAVDELVRRTGRSEVGVIGFCMGGGLALVLATQRPDAVKAVVPAYGLIPWPDAQPDYSKLTAAVLGHVAADDDYFTPEIARQLEAQLRDLGKQVEFHTYEGAGHAFFNEDRPEAYHPEGAGLLWDRSVAFFREQLG
;
A
#
# COMPACT_ATOMS: atom_id res chain seq x y z
N MET A 1 -8.27 10.63 14.61
CA MET A 1 -6.93 11.03 14.13
C MET A 1 -5.89 10.17 14.80
N GLY A 2 -4.97 9.63 14.01
CA GLY A 2 -3.88 8.81 14.48
C GLY A 2 -2.69 9.63 15.02
N GLU A 3 -1.58 8.97 15.25
CA GLU A 3 -0.35 9.56 15.81
C GLU A 3 0.90 8.94 15.15
N ILE A 4 2.01 9.67 15.18
CA ILE A 4 3.32 9.11 14.81
C ILE A 4 3.82 8.27 15.99
N ILE A 5 4.24 7.04 15.71
CA ILE A 5 4.84 6.14 16.68
C ILE A 5 6.18 5.65 16.17
N GLU A 6 7.08 5.31 17.10
CA GLU A 6 8.27 4.51 16.83
C GLU A 6 7.91 3.03 16.92
N PHE A 7 8.45 2.21 16.01
CA PHE A 7 8.27 0.75 16.01
C PHE A 7 9.58 0.02 15.71
N ALA A 8 9.67 -1.21 16.18
CA ALA A 8 10.84 -2.04 15.96
C ALA A 8 10.86 -2.58 14.51
N CYS A 9 11.98 -2.45 13.84
CA CYS A 9 12.28 -3.12 12.60
C CYS A 9 13.62 -3.87 12.72
N ASN A 10 13.82 -4.94 11.92
CA ASN A 10 15.00 -5.79 12.03
C ASN A 10 16.32 -5.00 11.92
N GLY A 11 16.94 -4.74 13.09
CA GLY A 11 18.22 -4.03 13.20
C GLY A 11 18.12 -2.58 13.67
N GLY A 12 16.92 -2.10 14.08
CA GLY A 12 16.73 -0.75 14.57
C GLY A 12 15.28 -0.41 14.88
N THR A 13 14.97 0.88 14.84
CA THR A 13 13.63 1.43 14.93
C THR A 13 13.35 2.32 13.72
N ALA A 14 12.09 2.44 13.36
CA ALA A 14 11.57 3.35 12.37
C ALA A 14 10.31 4.05 12.91
N GLU A 15 9.87 5.10 12.24
CA GLU A 15 8.63 5.80 12.58
C GLU A 15 7.53 5.50 11.56
N GLY A 16 6.29 5.67 11.97
CA GLY A 16 5.12 5.55 11.11
C GLY A 16 3.88 6.14 11.74
N TYR A 17 2.85 6.35 10.93
CA TYR A 17 1.56 6.89 11.37
C TYR A 17 0.59 5.75 11.69
N LEU A 18 0.14 5.70 12.93
CA LEU A 18 -0.84 4.72 13.43
C LEU A 18 -2.20 5.38 13.62
N ALA A 19 -3.22 4.82 13.03
CA ALA A 19 -4.62 5.17 13.28
C ALA A 19 -5.38 3.93 13.78
N VAL A 20 -6.08 4.07 14.91
CA VAL A 20 -6.83 2.98 15.52
C VAL A 20 -8.32 3.29 15.55
N PRO A 21 -9.19 2.28 15.38
CA PRO A 21 -10.63 2.48 15.48
C PRO A 21 -11.05 2.86 16.91
N SER A 22 -12.25 3.40 17.06
CA SER A 22 -12.77 3.87 18.36
C SER A 22 -12.82 2.79 19.45
N GLY A 23 -12.85 1.51 19.05
CA GLY A 23 -12.79 0.34 19.97
C GLY A 23 -11.37 -0.07 20.38
N GLY A 24 -10.33 0.65 19.93
CA GLY A 24 -8.93 0.28 20.15
C GLY A 24 -8.36 -0.62 19.05
N ALA A 25 -7.04 -0.83 19.06
CA ALA A 25 -6.33 -1.56 18.00
C ALA A 25 -6.79 -3.03 17.85
N GLU A 26 -7.19 -3.66 18.92
CA GLU A 26 -7.65 -5.06 18.94
C GLU A 26 -9.06 -5.25 18.36
N SER A 27 -9.80 -4.15 18.10
CA SER A 27 -11.20 -4.23 17.66
C SER A 27 -11.36 -4.59 16.18
N GLY A 28 -10.29 -4.50 15.36
CA GLY A 28 -10.34 -4.77 13.94
C GLY A 28 -9.03 -5.30 13.37
N PRO A 29 -9.05 -5.78 12.12
CA PRO A 29 -7.84 -6.27 11.45
C PRO A 29 -6.88 -5.13 11.12
N GLY A 30 -5.58 -5.48 10.97
CA GLY A 30 -4.53 -4.54 10.62
C GLY A 30 -4.39 -4.31 9.12
N ILE A 31 -4.18 -3.05 8.72
CA ILE A 31 -3.88 -2.66 7.34
C ILE A 31 -2.58 -1.85 7.32
N VAL A 32 -1.58 -2.31 6.58
CA VAL A 32 -0.41 -1.51 6.23
C VAL A 32 -0.77 -0.63 5.05
N VAL A 33 -0.52 0.68 5.15
CA VAL A 33 -0.77 1.67 4.10
C VAL A 33 0.55 2.21 3.58
N LEU A 34 0.85 2.00 2.29
CA LEU A 34 2.13 2.36 1.71
C LEU A 34 2.04 3.63 0.87
N GLN A 35 2.95 4.54 1.16
CA GLN A 35 3.06 5.86 0.57
C GLN A 35 3.35 5.84 -0.94
N GLU A 36 2.99 6.94 -1.61
CA GLU A 36 3.50 7.28 -2.92
C GLU A 36 4.98 7.78 -2.81
N TRP A 37 5.56 8.18 -3.92
CA TRP A 37 6.94 8.71 -3.96
C TRP A 37 7.15 10.06 -3.23
N TRP A 38 6.08 10.65 -2.68
CA TRP A 38 6.13 11.91 -1.94
C TRP A 38 6.54 11.76 -0.46
N GLY A 39 6.63 10.54 0.04
CA GLY A 39 6.85 10.26 1.45
C GLY A 39 5.56 10.10 2.25
N LEU A 40 5.67 10.08 3.57
CA LEU A 40 4.53 9.97 4.49
C LEU A 40 3.78 11.31 4.62
N VAL A 41 3.19 11.77 3.52
CA VAL A 41 2.42 13.02 3.44
C VAL A 41 1.04 12.89 4.09
N ASP A 42 0.36 14.03 4.30
CA ASP A 42 -0.93 14.07 5.01
C ASP A 42 -2.04 13.27 4.31
N GLN A 43 -2.01 13.14 3.00
CA GLN A 43 -2.96 12.29 2.26
C GLN A 43 -2.88 10.82 2.69
N ILE A 44 -1.68 10.27 2.91
CA ILE A 44 -1.49 8.89 3.40
C ILE A 44 -1.96 8.76 4.85
N LYS A 45 -1.68 9.76 5.71
CA LYS A 45 -2.16 9.79 7.10
C LYS A 45 -3.69 9.83 7.16
N ARG A 46 -4.33 10.67 6.33
CA ARG A 46 -5.80 10.68 6.23
C ARG A 46 -6.36 9.35 5.73
N THR A 47 -5.67 8.68 4.82
CA THR A 47 -6.07 7.34 4.37
C THR A 47 -6.07 6.34 5.53
N CYS A 48 -5.06 6.39 6.44
CA CYS A 48 -5.07 5.60 7.66
C CYS A 48 -6.24 5.97 8.58
N ASP A 49 -6.51 7.26 8.79
CA ASP A 49 -7.64 7.71 9.60
C ASP A 49 -8.98 7.19 9.04
N ARG A 50 -9.17 7.23 7.72
CA ARG A 50 -10.37 6.69 7.05
C ARG A 50 -10.51 5.17 7.27
N PHE A 51 -9.42 4.40 7.22
CA PHE A 51 -9.46 2.98 7.57
C PHE A 51 -9.86 2.76 9.04
N ALA A 52 -9.36 3.59 9.95
CA ALA A 52 -9.74 3.52 11.36
C ALA A 52 -11.24 3.83 11.59
N GLU A 53 -11.80 4.80 10.85
CA GLU A 53 -13.22 5.14 10.88
C GLU A 53 -14.13 3.97 10.46
N VAL A 54 -13.66 3.11 9.55
CA VAL A 54 -14.40 1.94 9.08
C VAL A 54 -14.00 0.63 9.77
N GLY A 55 -13.24 0.72 10.88
CA GLY A 55 -13.00 -0.37 11.82
C GLY A 55 -11.69 -1.15 11.64
N PHE A 56 -10.74 -0.65 10.86
CA PHE A 56 -9.41 -1.25 10.74
C PHE A 56 -8.38 -0.52 11.60
N THR A 57 -7.37 -1.23 12.08
CA THR A 57 -6.16 -0.61 12.62
C THR A 57 -5.19 -0.38 11.46
N ALA A 58 -4.97 0.88 11.08
CA ALA A 58 -4.16 1.24 9.93
C ALA A 58 -2.79 1.80 10.36
N PHE A 59 -1.74 1.38 9.67
CA PHE A 59 -0.38 1.80 9.95
C PHE A 59 0.39 2.09 8.68
N ALA A 60 0.91 3.31 8.54
CA ALA A 60 1.76 3.73 7.43
C ALA A 60 3.20 3.93 7.92
N PRO A 61 4.15 3.02 7.61
CA PRO A 61 5.56 3.24 7.91
C PRO A 61 6.11 4.40 7.08
N ASP A 62 7.01 5.20 7.67
CA ASP A 62 7.73 6.25 6.97
C ASP A 62 8.99 5.68 6.29
N LEU A 63 8.90 5.41 5.00
CA LEU A 63 10.00 4.81 4.23
C LEU A 63 11.12 5.79 3.92
N TYR A 64 10.89 7.10 4.09
CA TYR A 64 11.87 8.16 3.86
C TYR A 64 12.42 8.78 5.14
N HIS A 65 12.12 8.16 6.30
CA HIS A 65 12.69 8.51 7.61
C HIS A 65 12.61 10.01 7.94
N GLY A 66 11.41 10.59 7.83
CA GLY A 66 11.12 11.99 8.12
C GLY A 66 11.17 12.92 6.90
N THR A 67 11.59 12.42 5.73
CA THR A 67 11.59 13.22 4.51
C THR A 67 10.22 13.17 3.83
N THR A 68 9.70 14.34 3.46
CA THR A 68 8.54 14.47 2.57
C THR A 68 8.88 15.44 1.45
N VAL A 69 8.39 15.16 0.25
CA VAL A 69 8.61 16.02 -0.92
C VAL A 69 7.32 16.77 -1.24
N PRO A 70 7.38 18.11 -1.44
CA PRO A 70 6.23 18.88 -1.89
C PRO A 70 5.65 18.32 -3.20
N LEU A 71 4.32 18.27 -3.33
CA LEU A 71 3.64 17.74 -4.52
C LEU A 71 3.93 18.52 -5.81
N THR A 72 4.56 19.70 -5.69
CA THR A 72 5.02 20.55 -6.79
C THR A 72 6.43 20.22 -7.30
N GLU A 73 7.13 19.27 -6.63
CA GLU A 73 8.55 18.96 -6.89
C GLU A 73 8.75 17.50 -7.35
N PRO A 74 8.20 17.10 -8.51
CA PRO A 74 8.26 15.71 -8.98
C PRO A 74 9.69 15.20 -9.24
N ASP A 75 10.61 16.08 -9.64
CA ASP A 75 12.01 15.73 -9.87
C ASP A 75 12.70 15.32 -8.55
N GLU A 76 12.42 16.01 -7.45
CA GLU A 76 12.92 15.66 -6.13
C GLU A 76 12.27 14.35 -5.62
N ALA A 77 10.97 14.16 -5.83
CA ALA A 77 10.30 12.92 -5.49
C ALA A 77 10.90 11.71 -6.25
N GLY A 78 11.22 11.89 -7.52
CA GLY A 78 11.93 10.89 -8.32
C GLY A 78 13.31 10.55 -7.76
N LYS A 79 14.07 11.55 -7.29
CA LYS A 79 15.38 11.34 -6.66
C LYS A 79 15.27 10.58 -5.35
N GLU A 80 14.33 10.97 -4.46
CA GLU A 80 14.08 10.27 -3.20
C GLU A 80 13.64 8.81 -3.44
N MET A 81 12.73 8.58 -4.39
CA MET A 81 12.32 7.23 -4.77
C MET A 81 13.52 6.40 -5.23
N MET A 82 14.37 6.93 -6.13
CA MET A 82 15.53 6.20 -6.63
C MET A 82 16.66 6.03 -5.61
N ALA A 83 16.70 6.85 -4.57
CA ALA A 83 17.62 6.73 -3.44
C ALA A 83 17.17 5.71 -2.39
N LEU A 84 15.92 5.25 -2.45
CA LEU A 84 15.36 4.29 -1.49
C LEU A 84 16.16 2.98 -1.53
N LYS A 85 16.72 2.63 -0.37
CA LYS A 85 17.46 1.37 -0.19
C LYS A 85 16.47 0.25 0.06
N MET A 86 16.30 -0.65 -0.90
CA MET A 86 15.31 -1.73 -0.82
C MET A 86 15.48 -2.63 0.40
N ASP A 87 16.72 -2.91 0.85
CA ASP A 87 16.96 -3.68 2.07
C ASP A 87 16.47 -2.96 3.34
N SER A 88 16.56 -1.62 3.37
CA SER A 88 16.02 -0.82 4.48
C SER A 88 14.48 -0.82 4.43
N ALA A 89 13.93 -0.50 3.27
CA ALA A 89 12.49 -0.53 3.06
C ALA A 89 11.87 -1.90 3.41
N ALA A 90 12.52 -3.00 3.02
CA ALA A 90 12.05 -4.34 3.35
C ALA A 90 12.01 -4.60 4.87
N ARG A 91 13.02 -4.09 5.63
CA ARG A 91 13.01 -4.19 7.11
C ARG A 91 11.89 -3.37 7.73
N ASP A 92 11.71 -2.14 7.27
CA ASP A 92 10.68 -1.23 7.79
C ASP A 92 9.27 -1.76 7.49
N LEU A 93 9.06 -2.24 6.28
CA LEU A 93 7.81 -2.88 5.86
C LEU A 93 7.50 -4.15 6.67
N SER A 94 8.50 -5.02 6.87
CA SER A 94 8.33 -6.21 7.69
C SER A 94 8.04 -5.87 9.15
N GLY A 95 8.74 -4.87 9.71
CA GLY A 95 8.49 -4.35 11.06
C GLY A 95 7.08 -3.76 11.21
N ALA A 96 6.58 -3.08 10.19
CA ALA A 96 5.20 -2.56 10.18
C ALA A 96 4.15 -3.68 10.26
N VAL A 97 4.38 -4.79 9.57
CA VAL A 97 3.53 -6.00 9.68
C VAL A 97 3.58 -6.55 11.09
N ASP A 98 4.78 -6.72 11.67
CA ASP A 98 4.95 -7.25 13.03
C ASP A 98 4.29 -6.34 14.07
N GLU A 99 4.38 -5.02 13.91
CA GLU A 99 3.75 -4.06 14.80
C GLU A 99 2.22 -4.16 14.76
N LEU A 100 1.62 -4.32 13.56
CA LEU A 100 0.18 -4.54 13.44
C LEU A 100 -0.28 -5.87 14.03
N VAL A 101 0.44 -6.96 13.77
CA VAL A 101 0.19 -8.28 14.38
C VAL A 101 0.20 -8.16 15.91
N ARG A 102 1.20 -7.51 16.46
CA ARG A 102 1.33 -7.29 17.91
C ARG A 102 0.17 -6.46 18.49
N ARG A 103 -0.25 -5.38 17.79
CA ARG A 103 -1.29 -4.46 18.28
C ARG A 103 -2.69 -5.03 18.15
N THR A 104 -2.96 -5.72 17.06
CA THR A 104 -4.29 -6.28 16.80
C THR A 104 -4.51 -7.63 17.46
N GLY A 105 -3.43 -8.33 17.87
CA GLY A 105 -3.49 -9.71 18.34
C GLY A 105 -3.88 -10.72 17.25
N ARG A 106 -3.95 -10.29 15.97
CA ARG A 106 -4.28 -11.13 14.83
C ARG A 106 -3.00 -11.51 14.08
N SER A 107 -2.93 -12.72 13.56
CA SER A 107 -1.76 -13.22 12.81
C SER A 107 -1.71 -12.72 11.37
N GLU A 108 -2.79 -12.14 10.86
CA GLU A 108 -2.94 -11.76 9.45
C GLU A 108 -3.24 -10.27 9.31
N VAL A 109 -2.67 -9.65 8.27
CA VAL A 109 -2.85 -8.23 7.94
C VAL A 109 -3.15 -8.06 6.44
N GLY A 110 -3.76 -6.93 6.10
CA GLY A 110 -3.86 -6.44 4.73
C GLY A 110 -2.76 -5.43 4.42
N VAL A 111 -2.51 -5.24 3.14
CA VAL A 111 -1.60 -4.20 2.65
C VAL A 111 -2.25 -3.47 1.48
N ILE A 112 -2.29 -2.16 1.54
CA ILE A 112 -2.64 -1.30 0.40
C ILE A 112 -1.47 -0.37 0.12
N GLY A 113 -1.16 -0.15 -1.15
CA GLY A 113 -0.13 0.78 -1.54
C GLY A 113 -0.48 1.52 -2.81
N PHE A 114 0.02 2.74 -2.90
CA PHE A 114 -0.29 3.69 -3.97
C PHE A 114 0.97 4.03 -4.78
N CYS A 115 0.91 4.05 -6.11
CA CYS A 115 2.06 4.35 -6.97
C CYS A 115 3.27 3.44 -6.65
N MET A 116 4.40 4.00 -6.24
CA MET A 116 5.56 3.25 -5.70
C MET A 116 5.13 2.23 -4.64
N GLY A 117 4.26 2.67 -3.71
CA GLY A 117 3.73 1.80 -2.65
C GLY A 117 2.90 0.63 -3.17
N GLY A 118 2.25 0.76 -4.33
CA GLY A 118 1.52 -0.34 -4.97
C GLY A 118 2.45 -1.49 -5.37
N GLY A 119 3.60 -1.15 -5.93
CA GLY A 119 4.65 -2.13 -6.20
C GLY A 119 5.26 -2.71 -4.92
N LEU A 120 5.57 -1.88 -3.93
CA LEU A 120 6.08 -2.31 -2.62
C LEU A 120 5.11 -3.21 -1.86
N ALA A 121 3.79 -3.03 -2.03
CA ALA A 121 2.78 -3.90 -1.45
C ALA A 121 2.90 -5.34 -1.97
N LEU A 122 3.14 -5.52 -3.27
CA LEU A 122 3.38 -6.83 -3.87
C LEU A 122 4.69 -7.45 -3.38
N VAL A 123 5.76 -6.65 -3.27
CA VAL A 123 7.04 -7.13 -2.69
C VAL A 123 6.83 -7.61 -1.27
N LEU A 124 6.18 -6.79 -0.42
CA LEU A 124 5.91 -7.15 0.97
C LEU A 124 5.08 -8.44 1.09
N ALA A 125 4.04 -8.59 0.26
CA ALA A 125 3.21 -9.79 0.26
C ALA A 125 3.99 -11.06 -0.11
N THR A 126 5.01 -10.97 -0.98
CA THR A 126 5.88 -12.11 -1.32
C THR A 126 6.97 -12.37 -0.28
N GLN A 127 7.36 -11.35 0.50
CA GLN A 127 8.35 -11.47 1.58
C GLN A 127 7.74 -11.95 2.90
N ARG A 128 6.46 -11.62 3.14
CA ARG A 128 5.72 -11.98 4.36
C ARG A 128 4.46 -12.81 4.06
N PRO A 129 4.61 -13.94 3.32
CA PRO A 129 3.48 -14.83 3.04
C PRO A 129 2.89 -15.48 4.29
N ASP A 130 3.61 -15.39 5.42
CA ASP A 130 3.19 -15.84 6.75
C ASP A 130 2.12 -14.95 7.37
N ALA A 131 2.10 -13.65 7.05
CA ALA A 131 1.24 -12.67 7.70
C ALA A 131 0.40 -11.85 6.73
N VAL A 132 0.85 -11.58 5.50
CA VAL A 132 0.05 -10.81 4.53
C VAL A 132 -0.95 -11.71 3.85
N LYS A 133 -2.26 -11.45 4.11
CA LYS A 133 -3.38 -12.23 3.60
C LYS A 133 -4.07 -11.60 2.39
N ALA A 134 -4.06 -10.27 2.33
CA ALA A 134 -4.73 -9.48 1.31
C ALA A 134 -3.83 -8.34 0.86
N VAL A 135 -3.68 -8.12 -0.46
CA VAL A 135 -2.86 -7.04 -0.98
C VAL A 135 -3.60 -6.25 -2.06
N VAL A 136 -3.54 -4.93 -1.95
CA VAL A 136 -4.20 -3.99 -2.86
C VAL A 136 -3.14 -3.08 -3.49
N PRO A 137 -2.55 -3.46 -4.64
CA PRO A 137 -1.71 -2.55 -5.43
C PRO A 137 -2.59 -1.56 -6.22
N ALA A 138 -2.43 -0.27 -5.95
CA ALA A 138 -3.10 0.81 -6.68
C ALA A 138 -2.11 1.52 -7.61
N TYR A 139 -2.39 1.49 -8.92
CA TYR A 139 -1.66 2.16 -10.00
C TYR A 139 -0.14 2.14 -9.87
N GLY A 140 0.46 0.99 -9.52
CA GLY A 140 1.91 0.93 -9.36
C GLY A 140 2.54 -0.44 -9.47
N LEU A 141 3.79 -0.42 -9.91
CA LEU A 141 4.71 -1.55 -9.96
C LEU A 141 6.06 -1.13 -9.38
N ILE A 142 6.93 -2.11 -9.14
CA ILE A 142 8.30 -1.88 -8.72
C ILE A 142 9.14 -1.38 -9.90
N PRO A 143 9.74 -0.17 -9.82
CA PRO A 143 10.59 0.36 -10.87
C PRO A 143 12.01 -0.23 -10.86
N TRP A 144 12.42 -0.91 -9.77
CA TRP A 144 13.78 -1.45 -9.64
C TRP A 144 13.85 -2.89 -10.15
N PRO A 145 14.68 -3.19 -11.19
CA PRO A 145 14.77 -4.54 -11.75
C PRO A 145 15.20 -5.60 -10.74
N ASP A 146 16.11 -5.24 -9.83
CA ASP A 146 16.67 -6.16 -8.82
C ASP A 146 15.74 -6.41 -7.62
N ALA A 147 14.63 -5.69 -7.54
CA ALA A 147 13.65 -5.78 -6.44
C ALA A 147 12.30 -6.36 -6.88
N GLN A 148 12.25 -7.05 -8.01
CA GLN A 148 10.99 -7.64 -8.49
C GLN A 148 10.48 -8.72 -7.53
N PRO A 149 9.15 -8.75 -7.26
CA PRO A 149 8.57 -9.74 -6.36
C PRO A 149 8.64 -11.15 -6.96
N ASP A 150 8.98 -12.13 -6.12
CA ASP A 150 8.86 -13.56 -6.48
C ASP A 150 7.40 -14.01 -6.26
N TYR A 151 6.57 -13.87 -7.29
CA TYR A 151 5.16 -14.21 -7.21
C TYR A 151 4.86 -15.70 -6.93
N SER A 152 5.84 -16.60 -7.06
CA SER A 152 5.65 -17.98 -6.64
C SER A 152 5.39 -18.11 -5.14
N LYS A 153 5.95 -17.18 -4.34
CA LYS A 153 5.80 -17.11 -2.88
C LYS A 153 4.52 -16.40 -2.42
N LEU A 154 3.82 -15.71 -3.31
CA LEU A 154 2.61 -14.98 -2.97
C LEU A 154 1.51 -15.95 -2.49
N THR A 155 1.00 -15.73 -1.29
CA THR A 155 -0.15 -16.46 -0.72
C THR A 155 -1.38 -15.58 -0.56
N ALA A 156 -1.16 -14.25 -0.54
CA ALA A 156 -2.22 -13.26 -0.39
C ALA A 156 -3.16 -13.23 -1.61
N ALA A 157 -4.44 -12.97 -1.36
CA ALA A 157 -5.36 -12.53 -2.40
C ALA A 157 -4.98 -11.13 -2.89
N VAL A 158 -5.15 -10.86 -4.18
CA VAL A 158 -4.76 -9.61 -4.83
C VAL A 158 -5.97 -8.92 -5.42
N LEU A 159 -6.19 -7.65 -5.06
CA LEU A 159 -7.15 -6.76 -5.70
C LEU A 159 -6.42 -5.54 -6.26
N GLY A 160 -6.20 -5.48 -7.58
CA GLY A 160 -5.47 -4.40 -8.23
C GLY A 160 -6.39 -3.28 -8.75
N HIS A 161 -5.89 -2.06 -8.69
CA HIS A 161 -6.56 -0.87 -9.22
C HIS A 161 -5.70 -0.19 -10.28
N VAL A 162 -6.26 0.01 -11.48
CA VAL A 162 -5.55 0.46 -12.68
C VAL A 162 -6.24 1.68 -13.25
N ALA A 163 -5.50 2.74 -13.50
CA ALA A 163 -6.01 3.88 -14.25
C ALA A 163 -5.99 3.56 -15.75
N ALA A 164 -7.06 3.92 -16.49
CA ALA A 164 -7.12 3.65 -17.92
C ALA A 164 -6.11 4.49 -18.72
N ASP A 165 -5.84 5.71 -18.24
CA ASP A 165 -4.97 6.70 -18.89
C ASP A 165 -3.63 6.82 -18.13
N ASP A 166 -3.06 5.69 -17.67
CA ASP A 166 -1.78 5.65 -16.96
C ASP A 166 -0.63 5.29 -17.90
N ASP A 167 0.39 6.15 -17.95
CA ASP A 167 1.59 5.96 -18.79
C ASP A 167 2.65 5.05 -18.11
N TYR A 168 2.53 4.78 -16.80
CA TYR A 168 3.49 4.00 -16.02
C TYR A 168 3.01 2.58 -15.78
N PHE A 169 1.83 2.44 -15.17
CA PHE A 169 1.18 1.15 -14.96
C PHE A 169 -0.02 1.02 -15.88
N THR A 170 0.27 0.79 -17.15
CA THR A 170 -0.76 0.74 -18.20
C THR A 170 -1.73 -0.43 -18.01
N PRO A 171 -2.96 -0.36 -18.53
CA PRO A 171 -3.89 -1.49 -18.52
C PRO A 171 -3.33 -2.77 -19.18
N GLU A 172 -2.41 -2.63 -20.14
CA GLU A 172 -1.75 -3.78 -20.77
C GLU A 172 -0.81 -4.48 -19.79
N ILE A 173 0.04 -3.72 -19.07
CA ILE A 173 0.93 -4.26 -18.03
C ILE A 173 0.10 -4.92 -16.92
N ALA A 174 -1.00 -4.30 -16.51
CA ALA A 174 -1.89 -4.86 -15.50
C ALA A 174 -2.50 -6.20 -15.93
N ARG A 175 -2.98 -6.31 -17.19
CA ARG A 175 -3.49 -7.58 -17.75
C ARG A 175 -2.43 -8.67 -17.80
N GLN A 176 -1.18 -8.31 -18.15
CA GLN A 176 -0.07 -9.27 -18.17
C GLN A 176 0.25 -9.79 -16.76
N LEU A 177 0.29 -8.88 -15.76
CA LEU A 177 0.48 -9.26 -14.37
C LEU A 177 -0.67 -10.14 -13.85
N GLU A 178 -1.91 -9.77 -14.15
CA GLU A 178 -3.08 -10.56 -13.75
C GLU A 178 -3.03 -11.98 -14.36
N ALA A 179 -2.70 -12.09 -15.64
CA ALA A 179 -2.55 -13.38 -16.31
C ALA A 179 -1.42 -14.22 -15.66
N GLN A 180 -0.26 -13.61 -15.41
CA GLN A 180 0.85 -14.28 -14.74
C GLN A 180 0.46 -14.80 -13.34
N LEU A 181 -0.24 -14.01 -12.56
CA LEU A 181 -0.69 -14.41 -11.22
C LEU A 181 -1.73 -15.54 -11.29
N ARG A 182 -2.65 -15.48 -12.24
CA ARG A 182 -3.63 -16.58 -12.50
C ARG A 182 -2.95 -17.86 -12.92
N ASP A 183 -1.95 -17.79 -13.79
CA ASP A 183 -1.18 -18.97 -14.24
C ASP A 183 -0.41 -19.63 -13.07
N LEU A 184 -0.02 -18.83 -12.07
CA LEU A 184 0.55 -19.32 -10.81
C LEU A 184 -0.52 -19.80 -9.80
N GLY A 185 -1.79 -19.83 -10.19
CA GLY A 185 -2.89 -20.25 -9.33
C GLY A 185 -3.23 -19.28 -8.19
N LYS A 186 -2.88 -17.99 -8.33
CA LYS A 186 -3.16 -16.99 -7.29
C LYS A 186 -4.58 -16.45 -7.44
N GLN A 187 -5.20 -16.09 -6.31
CA GLN A 187 -6.45 -15.35 -6.30
C GLN A 187 -6.16 -13.89 -6.66
N VAL A 188 -6.65 -13.43 -7.81
CA VAL A 188 -6.35 -12.09 -8.34
C VAL A 188 -7.50 -11.53 -9.15
N GLU A 189 -7.77 -10.24 -8.94
CA GLU A 189 -8.70 -9.44 -9.72
C GLU A 189 -8.13 -8.02 -9.90
N PHE A 190 -8.21 -7.48 -11.12
CA PHE A 190 -7.86 -6.09 -11.41
C PHE A 190 -9.05 -5.31 -11.94
N HIS A 191 -9.25 -4.08 -11.44
CA HIS A 191 -10.25 -3.14 -11.92
C HIS A 191 -9.60 -1.97 -12.64
N THR A 192 -10.04 -1.69 -13.86
CA THR A 192 -9.62 -0.52 -14.63
C THR A 192 -10.67 0.59 -14.49
N TYR A 193 -10.21 1.83 -14.34
CA TYR A 193 -11.04 3.02 -14.15
C TYR A 193 -10.92 3.93 -15.37
N GLU A 194 -11.98 4.01 -16.15
CA GLU A 194 -12.04 4.81 -17.36
C GLU A 194 -11.95 6.31 -17.03
N GLY A 195 -11.16 7.06 -17.81
CA GLY A 195 -10.93 8.49 -17.61
C GLY A 195 -10.07 8.86 -16.40
N ALA A 196 -9.57 7.87 -15.67
CA ALA A 196 -8.64 8.08 -14.56
C ALA A 196 -7.19 7.98 -15.06
N GLY A 197 -6.35 8.92 -14.65
CA GLY A 197 -4.90 8.90 -14.85
C GLY A 197 -4.14 8.40 -13.64
N HIS A 198 -2.80 8.37 -13.73
CA HIS A 198 -1.94 7.98 -12.62
C HIS A 198 -2.22 8.80 -11.35
N ALA A 199 -2.21 8.15 -10.17
CA ALA A 199 -2.46 8.76 -8.87
C ALA A 199 -3.90 9.31 -8.67
N PHE A 200 -4.90 8.76 -9.36
CA PHE A 200 -6.29 9.21 -9.32
C PHE A 200 -6.96 9.18 -7.93
N PHE A 201 -6.39 8.51 -6.96
CA PHE A 201 -6.88 8.47 -5.57
C PHE A 201 -6.40 9.65 -4.74
N ASN A 202 -5.37 10.39 -5.18
CA ASN A 202 -4.74 11.46 -4.40
C ASN A 202 -5.51 12.78 -4.52
N GLU A 203 -6.37 13.07 -3.54
CA GLU A 203 -7.18 14.28 -3.49
C GLU A 203 -6.40 15.58 -3.29
N ASP A 204 -5.13 15.51 -2.86
CA ASP A 204 -4.24 16.69 -2.74
C ASP A 204 -3.63 17.08 -4.11
N ARG A 205 -3.91 16.30 -5.16
CA ARG A 205 -3.49 16.55 -6.53
C ARG A 205 -4.71 16.72 -7.45
N PRO A 206 -5.34 17.92 -7.47
CA PRO A 206 -6.58 18.16 -8.22
C PRO A 206 -6.51 17.81 -9.70
N GLU A 207 -5.30 17.90 -10.30
CA GLU A 207 -5.04 17.57 -11.70
C GLU A 207 -5.06 16.06 -11.99
N ALA A 208 -4.82 15.23 -10.97
CA ALA A 208 -4.81 13.78 -11.07
C ALA A 208 -6.05 13.13 -10.46
N TYR A 209 -6.67 13.80 -9.50
CA TYR A 209 -7.78 13.25 -8.71
C TYR A 209 -9.01 12.96 -9.56
N HIS A 210 -9.48 11.72 -9.53
CA HIS A 210 -10.71 11.29 -10.20
C HIS A 210 -11.72 10.81 -9.14
N PRO A 211 -12.67 11.66 -8.70
CA PRO A 211 -13.54 11.39 -7.54
C PRO A 211 -14.31 10.07 -7.61
N GLU A 212 -14.89 9.75 -8.77
CA GLU A 212 -15.65 8.51 -8.98
C GLU A 212 -14.74 7.27 -8.87
N GLY A 213 -13.60 7.29 -9.57
CA GLY A 213 -12.61 6.21 -9.51
C GLY A 213 -12.04 6.03 -8.09
N ALA A 214 -11.74 7.13 -7.40
CA ALA A 214 -11.25 7.12 -6.03
C ALA A 214 -12.28 6.54 -5.05
N GLY A 215 -13.57 6.89 -5.20
CA GLY A 215 -14.65 6.32 -4.42
C GLY A 215 -14.80 4.81 -4.63
N LEU A 216 -14.79 4.36 -5.89
CA LEU A 216 -14.89 2.94 -6.22
C LEU A 216 -13.65 2.15 -5.75
N LEU A 217 -12.43 2.70 -5.89
CA LEU A 217 -11.22 2.09 -5.34
C LEU A 217 -11.36 1.87 -3.82
N TRP A 218 -11.78 2.90 -3.11
CA TRP A 218 -11.97 2.85 -1.67
C TRP A 218 -12.99 1.78 -1.26
N ASP A 219 -14.19 1.81 -1.84
CA ASP A 219 -15.27 0.89 -1.48
C ASP A 219 -14.91 -0.57 -1.75
N ARG A 220 -14.28 -0.84 -2.91
CA ARG A 220 -13.80 -2.18 -3.27
C ARG A 220 -12.70 -2.66 -2.34
N SER A 221 -11.73 -1.80 -2.01
CA SER A 221 -10.64 -2.15 -1.10
C SER A 221 -11.15 -2.46 0.31
N VAL A 222 -12.07 -1.66 0.84
CA VAL A 222 -12.68 -1.90 2.16
C VAL A 222 -13.49 -3.21 2.18
N ALA A 223 -14.29 -3.46 1.14
CA ALA A 223 -15.07 -4.70 1.02
C ALA A 223 -14.15 -5.92 0.93
N PHE A 224 -13.09 -5.84 0.12
CA PHE A 224 -12.10 -6.88 -0.05
C PHE A 224 -11.35 -7.20 1.25
N PHE A 225 -10.88 -6.18 1.98
CA PHE A 225 -10.23 -6.42 3.27
C PHE A 225 -11.16 -7.04 4.31
N ARG A 226 -12.43 -6.65 4.34
CA ARG A 226 -13.43 -7.29 5.22
C ARG A 226 -13.65 -8.75 4.87
N GLU A 227 -13.68 -9.10 3.59
CA GLU A 227 -13.83 -10.48 3.14
C GLU A 227 -12.61 -11.34 3.49
N GLN A 228 -11.41 -10.81 3.28
CA GLN A 228 -10.18 -11.59 3.41
C GLN A 228 -9.64 -11.68 4.84
N LEU A 229 -9.93 -10.68 5.68
CA LEU A 229 -9.37 -10.58 7.04
C LEU A 229 -10.39 -10.87 8.17
N GLY A 230 -11.67 -10.98 7.84
CA GLY A 230 -12.74 -11.39 8.77
C GLY A 230 -13.22 -10.29 9.67
#